data_0c06a6ad82bfb14c8baf1b10c110d4d1
#
_entry.id   0c06a6ad82bfb14c8baf1b10c110d4d1
#
_cell.length_a   1.000
_cell.length_b   1.000
_cell.length_c   1.000
_cell.angle_alpha   90.00
_cell.angle_beta   90.00
_cell.angle_gamma   90.00
#
_symmetry.space_group_name_H-M   'P 1'
#
loop_
_entity.id
_entity.type
_entity.pdbx_description
1 polymer ?
#
loop_
_entity_poly.entity_id
_entity_poly.type
_entity_poly.pdbx_seq_one_letter_code
_entity_poly.pdbx_strand_id
1 'polypeptide(L)'
;MAVTSPILNVMIKAAEKAARSLIRDFGEVEQLQVSQKGPGDFVSAADKRAEELIFEELKKGQPTYGFLMEESGEHAGSNPDFRWIVDPLDGTTNFLHGIPHWCISIALEARGELTHGLIYDPVKDEMFTAEKNGGAFIRRNKRLRVSGRQDMMRATIATGAPRRATGDQERFLREYTAVLNVSPGLRRFGAAALDLAYVAAGRYEAFWERKLQPWDVAAGILIVKEAGGFIAELDDHKANPLETGNILASNEGIFSDIKKVLKSTA
;
A
#
# COMPACT_ATOMS: atom_id res chain seq x y z
N MET A 1 -7.30 14.59 -22.03
CA MET A 1 -7.44 13.38 -21.16
C MET A 1 -6.08 12.70 -21.15
N ALA A 2 -5.52 12.38 -19.98
CA ALA A 2 -4.32 11.56 -19.94
C ALA A 2 -4.67 10.19 -20.55
N VAL A 3 -3.90 9.76 -21.54
CA VAL A 3 -4.10 8.46 -22.18
C VAL A 3 -3.61 7.42 -21.16
N THR A 4 -4.52 6.64 -20.60
CA THR A 4 -4.16 5.54 -19.69
C THR A 4 -3.38 4.49 -20.47
N SER A 5 -2.22 4.06 -19.99
CA SER A 5 -1.42 3.05 -20.67
C SER A 5 -2.16 1.70 -20.76
N PRO A 6 -1.82 0.86 -21.75
CA PRO A 6 -2.42 -0.48 -21.85
C PRO A 6 -2.26 -1.29 -20.57
N ILE A 7 -1.13 -1.17 -19.88
CA ILE A 7 -0.85 -1.86 -18.61
C ILE A 7 -1.79 -1.37 -17.52
N LEU A 8 -1.92 -0.05 -17.32
CA LEU A 8 -2.86 0.49 -16.33
C LEU A 8 -4.31 0.08 -16.63
N ASN A 9 -4.70 -0.01 -17.90
CA ASN A 9 -6.05 -0.49 -18.26
C ASN A 9 -6.29 -1.93 -17.83
N VAL A 10 -5.29 -2.81 -17.94
CA VAL A 10 -5.37 -4.20 -17.46
C VAL A 10 -5.49 -4.22 -15.93
N MET A 11 -4.66 -3.44 -15.21
CA MET A 11 -4.71 -3.33 -13.75
C MET A 11 -6.07 -2.82 -13.26
N ILE A 12 -6.59 -1.75 -13.88
CA ILE A 12 -7.89 -1.16 -13.54
C ILE A 12 -9.00 -2.19 -13.69
N LYS A 13 -9.01 -2.92 -14.82
CA LYS A 13 -10.01 -3.96 -15.08
C LYS A 13 -9.95 -5.09 -14.06
N ALA A 14 -8.75 -5.53 -13.68
CA ALA A 14 -8.54 -6.55 -12.66
C ALA A 14 -9.07 -6.08 -11.29
N ALA A 15 -8.67 -4.87 -10.86
CA ALA A 15 -9.12 -4.29 -9.60
C ALA A 15 -10.64 -4.08 -9.56
N GLU A 16 -11.26 -3.54 -10.63
CA GLU A 16 -12.71 -3.34 -10.69
C GLU A 16 -13.49 -4.67 -10.66
N LYS A 17 -12.93 -5.74 -11.26
CA LYS A 17 -13.55 -7.09 -11.23
C LYS A 17 -13.55 -7.66 -9.82
N ALA A 18 -12.40 -7.62 -9.13
CA ALA A 18 -12.27 -8.08 -7.75
C ALA A 18 -13.10 -7.24 -6.78
N ALA A 19 -13.09 -5.92 -6.94
CA ALA A 19 -13.83 -4.99 -6.09
C ALA A 19 -15.33 -5.29 -6.04
N ARG A 20 -15.93 -5.67 -7.16
CA ARG A 20 -17.37 -6.06 -7.18
C ARG A 20 -17.68 -7.26 -6.28
N SER A 21 -16.76 -8.24 -6.23
CA SER A 21 -16.88 -9.37 -5.31
C SER A 21 -16.69 -8.94 -3.86
N LEU A 22 -15.62 -8.17 -3.59
CA LEU A 22 -15.31 -7.70 -2.24
C LEU A 22 -16.39 -6.80 -1.65
N ILE A 23 -16.98 -5.88 -2.42
CA ILE A 23 -18.10 -5.03 -1.96
C ILE A 23 -19.32 -5.86 -1.58
N ARG A 24 -19.66 -6.88 -2.37
CA ARG A 24 -20.75 -7.81 -2.02
C ARG A 24 -20.44 -8.55 -0.72
N ASP A 25 -19.22 -9.11 -0.62
CA ASP A 25 -18.80 -9.89 0.53
C ASP A 25 -18.66 -9.00 1.79
N PHE A 26 -18.24 -7.74 1.65
CA PHE A 26 -18.21 -6.75 2.73
C PHE A 26 -19.61 -6.45 3.30
N GLY A 27 -20.63 -6.45 2.46
CA GLY A 27 -22.03 -6.32 2.91
C GLY A 27 -22.57 -7.53 3.69
N GLU A 28 -21.88 -8.68 3.61
CA GLU A 28 -22.28 -9.94 4.23
C GLU A 28 -21.20 -10.49 5.20
N VAL A 29 -20.42 -9.60 5.79
CA VAL A 29 -19.22 -9.94 6.60
C VAL A 29 -19.49 -10.99 7.68
N GLU A 30 -20.65 -10.95 8.35
CA GLU A 30 -21.01 -11.89 9.41
C GLU A 30 -21.10 -13.35 8.94
N GLN A 31 -21.25 -13.58 7.64
CA GLN A 31 -21.39 -14.90 7.02
C GLN A 31 -20.07 -15.45 6.47
N LEU A 32 -19.01 -14.63 6.44
CA LEU A 32 -17.71 -15.04 5.91
C LEU A 32 -17.02 -16.03 6.83
N GLN A 33 -16.46 -17.08 6.24
CA GLN A 33 -15.57 -17.99 6.95
C GLN A 33 -14.21 -17.32 7.12
N VAL A 34 -13.71 -17.30 8.35
CA VAL A 34 -12.42 -16.75 8.72
C VAL A 34 -11.49 -17.87 9.15
N SER A 35 -10.29 -17.92 8.62
CA SER A 35 -9.22 -18.79 9.08
C SER A 35 -8.05 -17.94 9.57
N GLN A 36 -7.43 -18.33 10.67
CA GLN A 36 -6.26 -17.66 11.23
C GLN A 36 -4.98 -18.28 10.68
N LYS A 37 -4.17 -17.51 9.98
CA LYS A 37 -2.85 -17.94 9.48
C LYS A 37 -1.79 -17.99 10.58
N GLY A 38 -1.92 -17.14 11.57
CA GLY A 38 -1.05 -16.98 12.73
C GLY A 38 -1.66 -16.00 13.71
N PRO A 39 -1.03 -15.70 14.86
CA PRO A 39 -1.56 -14.76 15.84
C PRO A 39 -1.81 -13.37 15.22
N GLY A 40 -3.06 -12.97 15.12
CA GLY A 40 -3.48 -11.68 14.55
C GLY A 40 -3.45 -11.58 13.03
N ASP A 41 -3.23 -12.71 12.32
CA ASP A 41 -3.24 -12.76 10.86
C ASP A 41 -4.47 -13.55 10.37
N PHE A 42 -5.33 -12.90 9.62
CA PHE A 42 -6.62 -13.46 9.20
C PHE A 42 -6.68 -13.61 7.69
N VAL A 43 -7.17 -14.75 7.23
CA VAL A 43 -7.48 -15.01 5.82
C VAL A 43 -8.96 -15.26 5.69
N SER A 44 -9.60 -14.55 4.81
CA SER A 44 -11.02 -14.75 4.49
C SER A 44 -11.17 -15.46 3.15
N ALA A 45 -12.34 -16.07 2.94
CA ALA A 45 -12.68 -16.60 1.63
C ALA A 45 -12.80 -15.49 0.55
N ALA A 46 -13.03 -14.24 0.99
CA ALA A 46 -13.08 -13.08 0.11
C ALA A 46 -11.71 -12.75 -0.48
N ASP A 47 -10.62 -12.80 0.34
CA ASP A 47 -9.24 -12.57 -0.12
C ASP A 47 -8.89 -13.49 -1.27
N LYS A 48 -9.07 -14.78 -1.06
CA LYS A 48 -8.74 -15.81 -2.06
C LYS A 48 -9.52 -15.65 -3.35
N ARG A 49 -10.82 -15.35 -3.27
CA ARG A 49 -11.63 -15.09 -4.47
C ARG A 49 -11.18 -13.83 -5.19
N ALA A 50 -10.85 -12.77 -4.45
CA ALA A 50 -10.35 -11.53 -5.04
C ALA A 50 -9.01 -11.75 -5.73
N GLU A 51 -8.09 -12.47 -5.08
CA GLU A 51 -6.79 -12.83 -5.67
C GLU A 51 -6.96 -13.61 -6.97
N GLU A 52 -7.81 -14.63 -7.00
CA GLU A 52 -8.08 -15.45 -8.18
C GLU A 52 -8.61 -14.61 -9.35
N LEU A 53 -9.57 -13.69 -9.07
CA LEU A 53 -10.11 -12.78 -10.07
C LEU A 53 -9.06 -11.82 -10.64
N ILE A 54 -8.17 -11.29 -9.78
CA ILE A 54 -7.06 -10.41 -10.20
C ILE A 54 -6.07 -11.21 -11.04
N PHE A 55 -5.66 -12.38 -10.57
CA PHE A 55 -4.72 -13.26 -11.28
C PHE A 55 -5.19 -13.57 -12.70
N GLU A 56 -6.45 -14.01 -12.85
CA GLU A 56 -7.03 -14.33 -14.16
C GLU A 56 -6.97 -13.15 -15.14
N GLU A 57 -7.39 -11.95 -14.69
CA GLU A 57 -7.43 -10.76 -15.57
C GLU A 57 -6.03 -10.25 -15.92
N LEU A 58 -5.09 -10.26 -14.97
CA LEU A 58 -3.70 -9.88 -15.23
C LEU A 58 -3.01 -10.90 -16.15
N LYS A 59 -3.20 -12.20 -15.89
CA LYS A 59 -2.66 -13.28 -16.72
C LYS A 59 -3.18 -13.25 -18.14
N LYS A 60 -4.47 -12.94 -18.32
CA LYS A 60 -5.09 -12.77 -19.64
C LYS A 60 -4.50 -11.57 -20.38
N GLY A 61 -4.24 -10.46 -19.67
CA GLY A 61 -3.66 -9.26 -20.28
C GLY A 61 -2.18 -9.40 -20.61
N GLN A 62 -1.42 -10.12 -19.76
CA GLN A 62 0.03 -10.32 -19.87
C GLN A 62 0.40 -11.77 -19.52
N PRO A 63 0.27 -12.73 -20.47
CA PRO A 63 0.39 -14.17 -20.19
C PRO A 63 1.78 -14.62 -19.73
N THR A 64 2.82 -13.85 -20.06
CA THR A 64 4.22 -14.21 -19.81
C THR A 64 4.79 -13.71 -18.49
N TYR A 65 4.09 -12.77 -17.80
CA TYR A 65 4.59 -12.16 -16.58
C TYR A 65 4.45 -13.11 -15.39
N GLY A 66 5.40 -13.00 -14.44
CA GLY A 66 5.34 -13.66 -13.15
C GLY A 66 4.44 -12.90 -12.17
N PHE A 67 4.21 -13.49 -10.99
CA PHE A 67 3.41 -12.91 -9.92
C PHE A 67 4.09 -13.14 -8.56
N LEU A 68 3.94 -12.18 -7.69
CA LEU A 68 4.15 -12.27 -6.25
C LEU A 68 2.85 -11.83 -5.59
N MET A 69 2.15 -12.75 -4.94
CA MET A 69 0.80 -12.57 -4.43
C MET A 69 0.73 -12.92 -2.95
N GLU A 70 -0.12 -12.24 -2.19
CA GLU A 70 -0.20 -12.44 -0.75
C GLU A 70 -0.66 -13.85 -0.39
N GLU A 71 -1.72 -14.35 -1.02
CA GLU A 71 -2.38 -15.59 -0.64
C GLU A 71 -1.72 -16.83 -1.24
N SER A 72 -1.36 -16.77 -2.52
CA SER A 72 -0.83 -17.92 -3.27
C SER A 72 0.69 -17.90 -3.45
N GLY A 73 1.37 -16.81 -3.04
CA GLY A 73 2.82 -16.69 -3.10
C GLY A 73 3.36 -16.37 -4.50
N GLU A 74 4.52 -16.92 -4.82
CA GLU A 74 5.22 -16.65 -6.08
C GLU A 74 4.82 -17.60 -7.19
N HIS A 75 4.53 -17.03 -8.38
CA HIS A 75 4.26 -17.78 -9.61
C HIS A 75 5.22 -17.32 -10.71
N ALA A 76 6.11 -18.20 -11.14
CA ALA A 76 7.07 -17.89 -12.19
C ALA A 76 6.37 -17.62 -13.53
N GLY A 77 6.75 -16.52 -14.18
CA GLY A 77 6.38 -16.24 -15.58
C GLY A 77 7.41 -16.80 -16.55
N SER A 78 7.05 -16.90 -17.83
CA SER A 78 8.03 -17.23 -18.88
C SER A 78 8.93 -16.06 -19.25
N ASN A 79 8.59 -14.84 -18.85
CA ASN A 79 9.42 -13.66 -18.96
C ASN A 79 9.84 -13.17 -17.56
N PRO A 80 11.08 -13.45 -17.12
CA PRO A 80 11.56 -13.11 -15.78
C PRO A 80 11.77 -11.60 -15.54
N ASP A 81 11.76 -10.81 -16.61
CA ASP A 81 11.92 -9.34 -16.50
C ASP A 81 10.70 -8.65 -15.90
N PHE A 82 9.54 -9.32 -15.82
CA PHE A 82 8.28 -8.70 -15.39
C PHE A 82 7.58 -9.52 -14.33
N ARG A 83 7.16 -8.84 -13.25
CA ARG A 83 6.45 -9.46 -12.14
C ARG A 83 5.34 -8.56 -11.62
N TRP A 84 4.12 -9.07 -11.56
CA TRP A 84 3.04 -8.45 -10.81
C TRP A 84 3.25 -8.66 -9.31
N ILE A 85 3.01 -7.63 -8.50
CA ILE A 85 3.02 -7.70 -7.04
C ILE A 85 1.63 -7.29 -6.58
N VAL A 86 0.92 -8.18 -5.88
CA VAL A 86 -0.52 -8.05 -5.62
C VAL A 86 -0.85 -8.33 -4.17
N ASP A 87 -1.58 -7.40 -3.57
CA ASP A 87 -2.38 -7.60 -2.37
C ASP A 87 -3.86 -7.50 -2.76
N PRO A 88 -4.62 -8.60 -2.67
CA PRO A 88 -6.02 -8.61 -3.06
C PRO A 88 -6.91 -7.83 -2.09
N LEU A 89 -6.52 -7.70 -0.82
CA LEU A 89 -7.29 -7.05 0.23
C LEU A 89 -6.41 -6.53 1.38
N ASP A 90 -5.70 -5.43 1.17
CA ASP A 90 -5.03 -4.73 2.28
C ASP A 90 -6.05 -4.18 3.28
N GLY A 91 -5.88 -4.52 4.55
CA GLY A 91 -6.82 -4.20 5.61
C GLY A 91 -7.85 -5.30 5.89
N THR A 92 -7.48 -6.58 5.73
CA THR A 92 -8.34 -7.75 5.98
C THR A 92 -9.03 -7.72 7.35
N THR A 93 -8.33 -7.28 8.40
CA THR A 93 -8.94 -7.10 9.72
C THR A 93 -10.08 -6.08 9.70
N ASN A 94 -9.87 -4.94 9.04
CA ASN A 94 -10.92 -3.93 8.88
C ASN A 94 -12.12 -4.48 8.12
N PHE A 95 -11.85 -5.17 7.02
CA PHE A 95 -12.87 -5.81 6.20
C PHE A 95 -13.73 -6.76 7.03
N LEU A 96 -13.12 -7.67 7.78
CA LEU A 96 -13.81 -8.66 8.62
C LEU A 96 -14.61 -8.06 9.79
N HIS A 97 -14.29 -6.85 10.20
CA HIS A 97 -15.02 -6.11 11.23
C HIS A 97 -15.99 -5.05 10.69
N GLY A 98 -16.26 -5.02 9.37
CA GLY A 98 -17.16 -4.05 8.77
C GLY A 98 -16.63 -2.61 8.79
N ILE A 99 -15.32 -2.40 8.98
CA ILE A 99 -14.69 -1.08 8.97
C ILE A 99 -14.38 -0.70 7.51
N PRO A 100 -14.95 0.40 6.97
CA PRO A 100 -14.84 0.76 5.55
C PRO A 100 -13.49 1.42 5.25
N HIS A 101 -12.37 0.73 5.53
CA HIS A 101 -11.02 1.18 5.28
C HIS A 101 -10.12 0.00 4.89
N TRP A 102 -10.17 -0.37 3.64
CA TRP A 102 -9.43 -1.45 3.01
C TRP A 102 -9.30 -1.19 1.51
N CYS A 103 -8.37 -1.85 0.83
CA CYS A 103 -8.13 -1.63 -0.60
C CYS A 103 -7.55 -2.85 -1.30
N ILE A 104 -7.50 -2.76 -2.63
CA ILE A 104 -6.75 -3.63 -3.53
C ILE A 104 -5.47 -2.90 -3.91
N SER A 105 -4.32 -3.58 -3.84
CA SER A 105 -3.03 -3.06 -4.25
C SER A 105 -2.42 -3.92 -5.36
N ILE A 106 -2.06 -3.29 -6.48
CA ILE A 106 -1.44 -3.96 -7.63
C ILE A 106 -0.25 -3.12 -8.10
N ALA A 107 0.92 -3.75 -8.25
CA ALA A 107 2.08 -3.11 -8.86
C ALA A 107 2.66 -3.99 -9.98
N LEU A 108 3.34 -3.34 -10.93
CA LEU A 108 4.19 -4.01 -11.91
C LEU A 108 5.63 -3.63 -11.67
N GLU A 109 6.45 -4.62 -11.41
CA GLU A 109 7.89 -4.54 -11.44
C GLU A 109 8.40 -5.00 -12.80
N ALA A 110 9.26 -4.20 -13.43
CA ALA A 110 9.92 -4.50 -14.68
C ALA A 110 11.44 -4.32 -14.52
N ARG A 111 12.21 -5.38 -14.67
CA ARG A 111 13.68 -5.40 -14.54
C ARG A 111 14.17 -4.82 -13.21
N GLY A 112 13.51 -5.20 -12.12
CA GLY A 112 13.84 -4.73 -10.77
C GLY A 112 13.36 -3.32 -10.43
N GLU A 113 12.54 -2.68 -11.28
CA GLU A 113 12.02 -1.34 -11.05
C GLU A 113 10.48 -1.33 -11.06
N LEU A 114 9.88 -0.64 -10.11
CA LEU A 114 8.43 -0.41 -10.10
C LEU A 114 8.05 0.56 -11.23
N THR A 115 7.20 0.12 -12.15
CA THR A 115 6.81 0.88 -13.34
C THR A 115 5.36 1.33 -13.35
N HIS A 116 4.46 0.55 -12.74
CA HIS A 116 3.04 0.88 -12.62
C HIS A 116 2.56 0.52 -11.22
N GLY A 117 1.68 1.35 -10.67
CA GLY A 117 1.07 1.13 -9.36
C GLY A 117 -0.41 1.51 -9.39
N LEU A 118 -1.23 0.70 -8.74
CA LEU A 118 -2.66 0.94 -8.53
C LEU A 118 -3.03 0.56 -7.11
N ILE A 119 -3.73 1.47 -6.42
CA ILE A 119 -4.40 1.21 -5.14
C ILE A 119 -5.86 1.63 -5.30
N TYR A 120 -6.79 0.74 -5.01
CA TYR A 120 -8.21 1.01 -5.16
C TYR A 120 -8.97 0.75 -3.86
N ASP A 121 -9.56 1.80 -3.30
CA ASP A 121 -10.54 1.74 -2.21
C ASP A 121 -11.94 1.67 -2.81
N PRO A 122 -12.58 0.50 -2.86
CA PRO A 122 -13.88 0.36 -3.50
C PRO A 122 -15.03 0.98 -2.70
N VAL A 123 -14.86 1.12 -1.38
CA VAL A 123 -15.92 1.68 -0.51
C VAL A 123 -16.07 3.18 -0.77
N LYS A 124 -14.93 3.89 -0.97
CA LYS A 124 -14.91 5.33 -1.25
C LYS A 124 -14.88 5.64 -2.76
N ASP A 125 -14.81 4.60 -3.60
CA ASP A 125 -14.61 4.71 -5.05
C ASP A 125 -13.40 5.61 -5.38
N GLU A 126 -12.29 5.38 -4.68
CA GLU A 126 -11.04 6.12 -4.85
C GLU A 126 -9.96 5.19 -5.42
N MET A 127 -9.64 5.39 -6.69
CA MET A 127 -8.59 4.67 -7.39
C MET A 127 -7.38 5.58 -7.59
N PHE A 128 -6.25 5.21 -6.97
CA PHE A 128 -4.97 5.87 -7.05
C PHE A 128 -4.09 5.10 -8.04
N THR A 129 -3.51 5.79 -9.01
CA THR A 129 -2.68 5.15 -10.05
C THR A 129 -1.43 5.96 -10.30
N ALA A 130 -0.35 5.28 -10.65
CA ALA A 130 0.87 5.91 -11.14
C ALA A 130 1.54 5.06 -12.22
N GLU A 131 2.23 5.75 -13.11
CA GLU A 131 3.15 5.19 -14.09
C GLU A 131 4.48 5.91 -13.95
N LYS A 132 5.59 5.17 -13.97
CA LYS A 132 6.94 5.72 -13.80
C LYS A 132 7.19 6.85 -14.82
N ASN A 133 7.57 8.03 -14.33
CA ASN A 133 7.72 9.28 -15.07
C ASN A 133 6.41 9.82 -15.68
N GLY A 134 5.25 9.24 -15.36
CA GLY A 134 3.94 9.66 -15.85
C GLY A 134 3.18 10.56 -14.85
N GLY A 135 3.57 10.50 -13.59
CA GLY A 135 2.86 11.13 -12.47
C GLY A 135 1.84 10.21 -11.82
N ALA A 136 1.32 10.65 -10.69
CA ALA A 136 0.27 9.95 -9.94
C ALA A 136 -1.08 10.65 -10.09
N PHE A 137 -2.17 9.86 -10.11
CA PHE A 137 -3.54 10.35 -10.33
C PHE A 137 -4.54 9.65 -9.41
N ILE A 138 -5.62 10.36 -9.06
CA ILE A 138 -6.82 9.79 -8.44
C ILE A 138 -8.00 9.91 -9.42
N ARG A 139 -8.87 8.88 -9.43
CA ARG A 139 -10.06 8.85 -10.32
C ARG A 139 -9.70 9.11 -11.79
N ARG A 140 -8.58 8.55 -12.25
CA ARG A 140 -8.06 8.59 -13.63
C ARG A 140 -7.62 9.96 -14.18
N ASN A 141 -8.03 11.09 -13.59
CA ASN A 141 -7.81 12.40 -14.21
C ASN A 141 -7.31 13.50 -13.26
N LYS A 142 -7.48 13.36 -11.95
CA LYS A 142 -7.00 14.35 -11.00
C LYS A 142 -5.59 14.00 -10.58
N ARG A 143 -4.61 14.83 -10.97
CA ARG A 143 -3.21 14.65 -10.62
C ARG A 143 -3.02 14.77 -9.10
N LEU A 144 -2.29 13.82 -8.54
CA LEU A 144 -1.89 13.83 -7.14
C LEU A 144 -0.64 14.67 -6.93
N ARG A 145 -0.55 15.27 -5.76
CA ARG A 145 0.65 15.89 -5.22
C ARG A 145 0.65 15.69 -3.70
N VAL A 146 1.81 15.39 -3.15
CA VAL A 146 2.00 15.38 -1.70
C VAL A 146 1.70 16.76 -1.10
N SER A 147 1.43 16.80 0.19
CA SER A 147 1.16 18.05 0.92
C SER A 147 2.37 19.01 0.87
N GLY A 148 2.11 20.29 0.81
CA GLY A 148 3.13 21.35 0.92
C GLY A 148 3.40 21.81 2.35
N ARG A 149 2.85 21.16 3.41
CA ARG A 149 3.09 21.52 4.80
C ARG A 149 4.53 21.22 5.21
N GLN A 150 5.13 22.13 5.96
CA GLN A 150 6.55 22.08 6.34
C GLN A 150 6.78 22.05 7.86
N ASP A 151 5.71 22.05 8.64
CA ASP A 151 5.76 22.13 10.10
C ASP A 151 5.19 20.83 10.70
N MET A 152 6.02 20.13 11.47
CA MET A 152 5.63 18.89 12.18
C MET A 152 4.44 19.12 13.11
N MET A 153 4.33 20.28 13.74
CA MET A 153 3.21 20.66 14.62
C MET A 153 1.89 20.89 13.88
N ARG A 154 1.90 20.82 12.55
CA ARG A 154 0.71 20.91 11.68
C ARG A 154 0.55 19.67 10.79
N ALA A 155 1.41 18.69 10.99
CA ALA A 155 1.45 17.48 10.17
C ALA A 155 0.50 16.41 10.72
N THR A 156 -0.30 15.81 9.85
CA THR A 156 -0.99 14.56 10.13
C THR A 156 -0.10 13.41 9.68
N ILE A 157 0.24 12.51 10.61
CA ILE A 157 1.15 11.41 10.37
C ILE A 157 0.42 10.09 10.62
N ALA A 158 0.66 9.10 9.78
CA ALA A 158 0.08 7.77 9.92
C ALA A 158 1.17 6.72 10.24
N THR A 159 0.76 5.62 10.86
CA THR A 159 1.60 4.46 11.16
C THR A 159 0.79 3.19 11.27
N GLY A 160 1.43 2.04 11.06
CA GLY A 160 0.89 0.74 11.45
C GLY A 160 1.48 0.26 12.78
N ALA A 161 0.79 -0.66 13.42
CA ALA A 161 1.25 -1.29 14.64
C ALA A 161 1.87 -2.65 14.34
N PRO A 162 2.96 -3.03 15.01
CA PRO A 162 3.61 -4.32 14.77
C PRO A 162 2.68 -5.48 15.11
N ARG A 163 2.74 -6.56 14.34
CA ARG A 163 2.03 -7.81 14.63
C ARG A 163 2.58 -8.39 15.94
N ARG A 164 1.69 -8.86 16.83
CA ARG A 164 2.04 -9.34 18.17
C ARG A 164 3.13 -10.43 18.19
N ALA A 165 3.16 -11.28 17.18
CA ALA A 165 4.09 -12.42 17.12
C ALA A 165 5.47 -12.09 16.53
N THR A 166 5.60 -11.04 15.71
CA THR A 166 6.80 -10.80 14.89
C THR A 166 7.35 -9.39 15.02
N GLY A 167 6.61 -8.48 15.66
CA GLY A 167 6.96 -7.07 15.74
C GLY A 167 7.74 -6.72 17.01
N ASP A 168 8.55 -5.69 16.91
CA ASP A 168 9.20 -5.03 18.04
C ASP A 168 8.26 -3.97 18.62
N GLN A 169 7.47 -4.37 19.63
CA GLN A 169 6.51 -3.48 20.26
C GLN A 169 7.19 -2.36 21.05
N GLU A 170 8.33 -2.64 21.71
CA GLU A 170 9.03 -1.63 22.49
C GLU A 170 9.57 -0.51 21.58
N ARG A 171 10.19 -0.91 20.47
CA ARG A 171 10.64 0.06 19.47
C ARG A 171 9.49 0.87 18.90
N PHE A 172 8.41 0.22 18.53
CA PHE A 172 7.22 0.89 18.03
C PHE A 172 6.68 1.92 19.03
N LEU A 173 6.60 1.59 20.31
CA LEU A 173 6.12 2.51 21.35
C LEU A 173 7.06 3.70 21.54
N ARG A 174 8.40 3.49 21.44
CA ARG A 174 9.36 4.60 21.47
C ARG A 174 9.17 5.53 20.25
N GLU A 175 9.07 4.97 19.05
CA GLU A 175 8.83 5.73 17.82
C GLU A 175 7.50 6.49 17.86
N TYR A 176 6.44 5.79 18.26
CA TYR A 176 5.09 6.36 18.39
C TYR A 176 5.08 7.55 19.35
N THR A 177 5.67 7.38 20.54
CA THR A 177 5.76 8.44 21.55
C THR A 177 6.58 9.62 21.04
N ALA A 178 7.73 9.37 20.40
CA ALA A 178 8.58 10.42 19.88
C ALA A 178 7.88 11.26 18.81
N VAL A 179 7.16 10.62 17.89
CA VAL A 179 6.41 11.33 16.84
C VAL A 179 5.19 12.04 17.41
N LEU A 180 4.49 11.45 18.39
CA LEU A 180 3.34 12.07 19.05
C LEU A 180 3.73 13.38 19.76
N ASN A 181 4.93 13.45 20.33
CA ASN A 181 5.42 14.64 21.03
C ASN A 181 5.72 15.84 20.11
N VAL A 182 5.85 15.60 18.80
CA VAL A 182 6.21 16.62 17.81
C VAL A 182 5.16 16.83 16.72
N SER A 183 4.00 16.19 16.86
CA SER A 183 2.89 16.29 15.90
C SER A 183 1.55 16.44 16.62
N PRO A 184 0.51 17.02 16.00
CA PRO A 184 -0.80 17.21 16.61
C PRO A 184 -1.58 15.91 16.81
N GLY A 185 -1.09 14.79 16.24
CA GLY A 185 -1.68 13.49 16.44
C GLY A 185 -1.40 12.49 15.32
N LEU A 186 -1.49 11.22 15.69
CA LEU A 186 -1.22 10.09 14.82
C LEU A 186 -2.50 9.43 14.33
N ARG A 187 -2.42 8.78 13.17
CA ARG A 187 -3.46 7.92 12.61
C ARG A 187 -2.94 6.49 12.51
N ARG A 188 -3.78 5.54 12.89
CA ARG A 188 -3.53 4.10 12.74
C ARG A 188 -4.78 3.45 12.19
N PHE A 189 -4.90 3.38 10.86
CA PHE A 189 -6.11 2.87 10.22
C PHE A 189 -6.01 1.40 9.80
N GLY A 190 -4.81 0.86 9.61
CA GLY A 190 -4.58 -0.57 9.41
C GLY A 190 -4.76 -1.05 7.98
N ALA A 191 -4.40 -0.20 7.01
CA ALA A 191 -4.27 -0.54 5.60
C ALA A 191 -3.08 0.26 5.04
N ALA A 192 -1.91 -0.37 4.97
CA ALA A 192 -0.64 0.28 4.66
C ALA A 192 -0.61 0.89 3.25
N ALA A 193 -1.19 0.20 2.27
CA ALA A 193 -1.28 0.72 0.91
C ALA A 193 -2.14 1.99 0.84
N LEU A 194 -3.27 2.06 1.59
CA LEU A 194 -4.07 3.29 1.68
C LEU A 194 -3.34 4.41 2.39
N ASP A 195 -2.58 4.12 3.45
CA ASP A 195 -1.80 5.13 4.15
C ASP A 195 -0.77 5.77 3.21
N LEU A 196 -0.08 4.96 2.38
CA LEU A 196 0.82 5.45 1.32
C LEU A 196 0.08 6.27 0.26
N ALA A 197 -1.08 5.80 -0.21
CA ALA A 197 -1.91 6.55 -1.16
C ALA A 197 -2.38 7.90 -0.58
N TYR A 198 -2.63 7.97 0.71
CA TYR A 198 -3.04 9.21 1.39
C TYR A 198 -1.87 10.18 1.58
N VAL A 199 -0.64 9.70 1.75
CA VAL A 199 0.57 10.56 1.66
C VAL A 199 0.66 11.15 0.25
N ALA A 200 0.54 10.35 -0.80
CA ALA A 200 0.58 10.81 -2.18
C ALA A 200 -0.54 11.82 -2.53
N ALA A 201 -1.70 11.69 -1.87
CA ALA A 201 -2.83 12.60 -2.03
C ALA A 201 -2.75 13.88 -1.17
N GLY A 202 -1.69 14.03 -0.36
CA GLY A 202 -1.51 15.17 0.54
C GLY A 202 -2.50 15.20 1.72
N ARG A 203 -3.11 14.06 2.05
CA ARG A 203 -3.99 13.87 3.21
C ARG A 203 -3.20 13.66 4.50
N TYR A 204 -2.04 12.99 4.37
CA TYR A 204 -1.01 12.84 5.40
C TYR A 204 0.28 13.49 4.92
N GLU A 205 1.07 13.98 5.86
CA GLU A 205 2.40 14.49 5.58
C GLU A 205 3.45 13.38 5.62
N ALA A 206 3.21 12.34 6.43
CA ALA A 206 4.07 11.15 6.46
C ALA A 206 3.31 9.89 6.89
N PHE A 207 3.92 8.75 6.56
CA PHE A 207 3.58 7.42 7.03
C PHE A 207 4.87 6.65 7.29
N TRP A 208 4.93 5.90 8.41
CA TRP A 208 6.00 4.95 8.66
C TRP A 208 5.45 3.64 9.17
N GLU A 209 6.05 2.55 8.77
CA GLU A 209 5.75 1.21 9.29
C GLU A 209 6.96 0.28 9.05
N ARG A 210 7.00 -0.84 9.80
CA ARG A 210 8.08 -1.81 9.76
C ARG A 210 7.57 -3.20 9.46
N LYS A 211 8.44 -4.01 8.79
CA LYS A 211 8.20 -5.42 8.50
C LYS A 211 6.94 -5.67 7.66
N LEU A 212 6.62 -4.72 6.79
CA LEU A 212 5.62 -4.88 5.76
C LEU A 212 6.11 -5.87 4.69
N GLN A 213 5.17 -6.43 3.95
CA GLN A 213 5.49 -7.29 2.82
C GLN A 213 5.59 -6.47 1.52
N PRO A 214 6.21 -7.01 0.47
CA PRO A 214 6.33 -6.31 -0.82
C PRO A 214 4.98 -5.86 -1.40
N TRP A 215 3.93 -6.65 -1.24
CA TRP A 215 2.60 -6.33 -1.77
C TRP A 215 1.92 -5.18 -1.02
N ASP A 216 2.22 -4.97 0.27
CA ASP A 216 1.71 -3.85 1.08
C ASP A 216 2.26 -2.50 0.57
N VAL A 217 3.47 -2.49 0.00
CA VAL A 217 4.22 -1.25 -0.26
C VAL A 217 4.50 -0.95 -1.73
N ALA A 218 4.54 -1.95 -2.61
CA ALA A 218 5.02 -1.79 -3.98
C ALA A 218 4.27 -0.70 -4.77
N ALA A 219 2.95 -0.76 -4.81
CA ALA A 219 2.14 0.24 -5.50
C ALA A 219 2.28 1.61 -4.85
N GLY A 220 2.24 1.67 -3.51
CA GLY A 220 2.35 2.90 -2.73
C GLY A 220 3.68 3.62 -2.91
N ILE A 221 4.79 2.89 -2.96
CA ILE A 221 6.13 3.45 -3.22
C ILE A 221 6.14 4.24 -4.53
N LEU A 222 5.62 3.66 -5.61
CA LEU A 222 5.58 4.34 -6.90
C LEU A 222 4.64 5.54 -6.87
N ILE A 223 3.44 5.38 -6.33
CA ILE A 223 2.42 6.44 -6.28
C ILE A 223 2.93 7.65 -5.47
N VAL A 224 3.60 7.43 -4.33
CA VAL A 224 4.20 8.51 -3.53
C VAL A 224 5.31 9.22 -4.31
N LYS A 225 6.24 8.49 -4.94
CA LYS A 225 7.31 9.07 -5.75
C LYS A 225 6.78 9.91 -6.91
N GLU A 226 5.80 9.39 -7.64
CA GLU A 226 5.20 10.08 -8.79
C GLU A 226 4.29 11.27 -8.37
N ALA A 227 3.87 11.33 -7.11
CA ALA A 227 3.21 12.48 -6.51
C ALA A 227 4.20 13.55 -5.98
N GLY A 228 5.51 13.33 -6.11
CA GLY A 228 6.57 14.22 -5.63
C GLY A 228 6.93 14.04 -4.16
N GLY A 229 6.59 12.90 -3.56
CA GLY A 229 6.98 12.52 -2.20
C GLY A 229 8.30 11.75 -2.15
N PHE A 230 8.76 11.52 -0.94
CA PHE A 230 10.01 10.84 -0.62
C PHE A 230 9.72 9.50 0.04
N ILE A 231 10.50 8.51 -0.34
CA ILE A 231 10.50 7.17 0.24
C ILE A 231 11.90 6.90 0.78
N ALA A 232 11.98 6.39 2.01
CA ALA A 232 13.24 5.94 2.61
C ALA A 232 13.03 4.63 3.37
N GLU A 233 14.11 3.87 3.45
CA GLU A 233 14.23 2.80 4.45
C GLU A 233 14.55 3.42 5.80
N LEU A 234 14.01 2.83 6.87
CA LEU A 234 14.04 3.42 8.22
C LEU A 234 15.40 3.25 8.92
N ASP A 235 16.11 2.16 8.67
CA ASP A 235 17.33 1.79 9.37
C ASP A 235 18.58 1.96 8.49
N ASP A 236 18.55 1.46 7.26
CA ASP A 236 19.65 1.54 6.31
C ASP A 236 19.26 2.33 5.05
N HIS A 237 19.83 3.51 4.90
CA HIS A 237 19.57 4.39 3.74
C HIS A 237 19.96 3.81 2.37
N LYS A 238 20.72 2.69 2.33
CA LYS A 238 21.08 1.99 1.11
C LYS A 238 20.16 0.83 0.79
N ALA A 239 19.39 0.37 1.77
CA ALA A 239 18.46 -0.74 1.58
C ALA A 239 17.18 -0.28 0.87
N ASN A 240 16.52 -1.23 0.21
CA ASN A 240 15.29 -0.99 -0.53
C ASN A 240 14.08 -1.29 0.38
N PRO A 241 13.19 -0.31 0.67
CA PRO A 241 11.99 -0.55 1.45
C PRO A 241 11.06 -1.63 0.88
N LEU A 242 11.11 -1.87 -0.43
CA LEU A 242 10.36 -2.97 -1.06
C LEU A 242 10.81 -4.36 -0.55
N GLU A 243 12.10 -4.49 -0.20
CA GLU A 243 12.69 -5.76 0.25
C GLU A 243 12.65 -5.89 1.77
N THR A 244 12.91 -4.80 2.49
CA THR A 244 12.98 -4.82 3.97
C THR A 244 11.63 -4.68 4.64
N GLY A 245 10.66 -4.08 3.97
CA GLY A 245 9.36 -3.72 4.54
C GLY A 245 9.41 -2.59 5.58
N ASN A 246 10.59 -1.98 5.80
CA ASN A 246 10.75 -0.86 6.73
C ASN A 246 10.67 0.45 5.94
N ILE A 247 9.55 1.13 6.00
CA ILE A 247 9.28 2.26 5.12
C ILE A 247 8.98 3.55 5.89
N LEU A 248 9.54 4.65 5.40
CA LEU A 248 9.10 6.01 5.66
C LEU A 248 8.69 6.63 4.32
N ALA A 249 7.45 7.07 4.22
CA ALA A 249 6.94 7.89 3.13
C ALA A 249 6.61 9.28 3.66
N SER A 250 6.99 10.35 2.97
CA SER A 250 6.72 11.71 3.42
C SER A 250 6.72 12.73 2.27
N ASN A 251 6.15 13.90 2.52
CA ASN A 251 6.39 15.06 1.70
C ASN A 251 7.81 15.62 1.97
N GLU A 252 8.29 16.51 1.10
CA GLU A 252 9.61 17.13 1.25
C GLU A 252 9.73 17.95 2.54
N GLY A 253 8.67 18.67 2.91
CA GLY A 253 8.68 19.68 3.96
C GLY A 253 9.04 19.17 5.34
N ILE A 254 8.65 17.93 5.68
CA ILE A 254 8.92 17.33 7.00
C ILE A 254 9.80 16.08 6.94
N PHE A 255 10.25 15.66 5.75
CA PHE A 255 11.00 14.41 5.58
C PHE A 255 12.24 14.29 6.46
N SER A 256 13.06 15.34 6.50
CA SER A 256 14.28 15.36 7.31
C SER A 256 13.98 15.33 8.82
N ASP A 257 12.95 16.02 9.24
CA ASP A 257 12.57 16.12 10.66
C ASP A 257 12.01 14.82 11.19
N ILE A 258 11.04 14.21 10.48
CA ILE A 258 10.48 12.91 10.91
C ILE A 258 11.53 11.80 10.88
N LYS A 259 12.41 11.80 9.87
CA LYS A 259 13.52 10.84 9.81
C LYS A 259 14.48 10.98 11.00
N LYS A 260 14.77 12.22 11.44
CA LYS A 260 15.59 12.49 12.61
C LYS A 260 14.89 12.02 13.90
N VAL A 261 13.59 12.27 14.03
CA VAL A 261 12.79 11.82 15.20
C VAL A 261 12.80 10.29 15.29
N LEU A 262 12.52 9.59 14.20
CA LEU A 262 12.51 8.13 14.20
C LEU A 262 13.90 7.51 14.48
N LYS A 263 14.97 8.11 13.96
CA LYS A 263 16.35 7.68 14.26
C LYS A 263 16.75 7.88 15.71
N SER A 264 16.22 8.88 16.40
CA SER A 264 16.55 9.13 17.82
C SER A 264 15.99 8.07 18.77
N THR A 265 15.15 7.16 18.29
CA THR A 265 14.50 6.10 19.09
C THR A 265 15.14 4.71 18.88
N ALA A 266 16.14 4.62 18.01
CA ALA A 266 16.83 3.37 17.67
C ALA A 266 17.67 2.80 18.83
#